data_9a73e18bfba1526487518ffa35c27dd9
#
_entry.id   9a73e18bfba1526487518ffa35c27dd9
#
_cell.length_a   1.000
_cell.length_b   1.000
_cell.length_c   1.000
_cell.angle_alpha   90.00
_cell.angle_beta   90.00
_cell.angle_gamma   90.00
#
_symmetry.space_group_name_H-M   'P 1'
#
loop_
_entity.id
_entity.type
_entity.pdbx_description
1 polymer ?
#
loop_
_entity_poly.entity_id
_entity_poly.type
_entity_poly.pdbx_seq_one_letter_code
_entity_poly.pdbx_strand_id
1 'polypeptide(L)'
;MQIRELTIDDYDRLVGVWREAGLPYRPSGRDRHDRVAQEMADSRSAFLAAEEGGTILGVVVATHDGRKGWINRLAVVPHARRLGVAASLVAAAEERLAAQGLRIIACLIETENSASLSLFAALGYARLDDIVYHAKRLDPDA
;
A
#
# COMPACT_ATOMS: atom_id res chain seq x y z
N MET A 1 -2.58 -16.57 -9.39
CA MET A 1 -2.34 -15.19 -8.97
C MET A 1 -0.85 -14.91 -8.92
N GLN A 2 -0.43 -13.81 -9.51
CA GLN A 2 0.97 -13.40 -9.58
C GLN A 2 1.15 -12.04 -8.92
N ILE A 3 2.21 -11.88 -8.13
CA ILE A 3 2.57 -10.58 -7.57
C ILE A 3 3.65 -9.99 -8.47
N ARG A 4 3.45 -8.74 -8.92
CA ARG A 4 4.43 -8.03 -9.73
C ARG A 4 4.55 -6.57 -9.33
N GLU A 5 5.65 -5.95 -9.71
CA GLU A 5 5.85 -4.53 -9.52
C GLU A 5 5.14 -3.77 -10.64
N LEU A 6 4.45 -2.69 -10.28
CA LEU A 6 3.80 -1.80 -11.23
C LEU A 6 4.80 -0.81 -11.81
N THR A 7 4.55 -0.39 -13.04
CA THR A 7 5.23 0.72 -13.68
C THR A 7 4.24 1.87 -13.89
N ILE A 8 4.73 3.03 -14.31
CA ILE A 8 3.83 4.18 -14.53
C ILE A 8 2.81 3.92 -15.66
N ASP A 9 3.10 2.97 -16.55
CA ASP A 9 2.14 2.56 -17.57
C ASP A 9 0.88 1.92 -16.95
N ASP A 10 0.97 1.46 -15.72
CA ASP A 10 -0.16 0.89 -14.96
C ASP A 10 -0.96 1.94 -14.19
N TYR A 11 -0.64 3.22 -14.32
CA TYR A 11 -1.22 4.26 -13.47
C TYR A 11 -2.76 4.25 -13.47
N ASP A 12 -3.39 4.15 -14.64
CA ASP A 12 -4.84 4.17 -14.71
C ASP A 12 -5.45 2.94 -14.05
N ARG A 13 -4.80 1.79 -14.17
CA ARG A 13 -5.22 0.54 -13.52
C ARG A 13 -5.07 0.63 -12.00
N LEU A 14 -3.98 1.24 -11.53
CA LEU A 14 -3.74 1.48 -10.12
C LEU A 14 -4.84 2.37 -9.53
N VAL A 15 -5.11 3.51 -10.16
CA VAL A 15 -6.17 4.42 -9.72
C VAL A 15 -7.53 3.73 -9.75
N GLY A 16 -7.76 2.90 -10.77
CA GLY A 16 -8.98 2.11 -10.88
C GLY A 16 -9.19 1.18 -9.68
N VAL A 17 -8.13 0.52 -9.23
CA VAL A 17 -8.20 -0.35 -8.05
C VAL A 17 -8.49 0.47 -6.78
N TRP A 18 -7.81 1.60 -6.60
CA TRP A 18 -8.07 2.47 -5.45
C TRP A 18 -9.53 2.92 -5.42
N ARG A 19 -10.05 3.35 -6.57
CA ARG A 19 -11.44 3.81 -6.69
C ARG A 19 -12.43 2.68 -6.40
N GLU A 20 -12.22 1.53 -7.03
CA GLU A 20 -13.11 0.38 -6.87
C GLU A 20 -13.11 -0.15 -5.43
N ALA A 21 -11.96 -0.13 -4.78
CA ALA A 21 -11.81 -0.56 -3.40
C ALA A 21 -12.32 0.49 -2.39
N GLY A 22 -12.65 1.69 -2.84
CA GLY A 22 -13.10 2.77 -1.96
C GLY A 22 -11.98 3.46 -1.20
N LEU A 23 -10.74 3.32 -1.64
CA LEU A 23 -9.59 3.96 -1.00
C LEU A 23 -9.48 5.40 -1.48
N PRO A 24 -9.49 6.39 -0.56
CA PRO A 24 -9.34 7.80 -0.95
C PRO A 24 -8.01 8.07 -1.61
N TYR A 25 -8.01 8.89 -2.66
CA TYR A 25 -6.77 9.30 -3.33
C TYR A 25 -6.87 10.77 -3.73
N ARG A 26 -5.70 11.39 -3.96
CA ARG A 26 -5.58 12.83 -4.23
C ARG A 26 -5.06 13.06 -5.64
N PRO A 27 -5.94 13.04 -6.66
CA PRO A 27 -5.50 13.13 -8.07
C PRO A 27 -4.85 14.47 -8.44
N SER A 28 -5.16 15.54 -7.69
CA SER A 28 -4.54 16.87 -7.88
C SER A 28 -3.39 17.13 -6.90
N GLY A 29 -3.07 16.15 -6.05
CA GLY A 29 -2.02 16.25 -5.04
C GLY A 29 -1.00 15.14 -5.18
N ARG A 30 -0.77 14.43 -4.07
CA ARG A 30 0.27 13.39 -3.97
C ARG A 30 0.07 12.20 -4.91
N ASP A 31 -1.15 11.97 -5.39
CA ASP A 31 -1.47 10.84 -6.26
C ASP A 31 -1.55 11.25 -7.74
N ARG A 32 -1.04 12.45 -8.10
CA ARG A 32 -0.95 12.85 -9.49
C ARG A 32 -0.04 11.90 -10.25
N HIS A 33 -0.29 11.77 -11.54
CA HIS A 33 0.49 10.90 -12.42
C HIS A 33 2.00 11.17 -12.32
N ASP A 34 2.41 12.43 -12.36
CA ASP A 34 3.83 12.79 -12.29
C ASP A 34 4.45 12.50 -10.92
N ARG A 35 3.69 12.67 -9.85
CA ARG A 35 4.17 12.35 -8.50
C ARG A 35 4.32 10.85 -8.30
N VAL A 36 3.34 10.07 -8.76
CA VAL A 36 3.43 8.61 -8.69
C VAL A 36 4.59 8.10 -9.54
N ALA A 37 4.82 8.69 -10.72
CA ALA A 37 5.96 8.33 -11.55
C ALA A 37 7.30 8.58 -10.81
N GLN A 38 7.42 9.70 -10.09
CA GLN A 38 8.60 9.99 -9.28
C GLN A 38 8.78 8.97 -8.16
N GLU A 39 7.70 8.61 -7.48
CA GLU A 39 7.75 7.61 -6.41
C GLU A 39 8.16 6.23 -6.96
N MET A 40 7.60 5.83 -8.09
CA MET A 40 7.94 4.54 -8.70
C MET A 40 9.41 4.48 -9.15
N ALA A 41 10.00 5.63 -9.49
CA ALA A 41 11.41 5.73 -9.87
C ALA A 41 12.36 5.71 -8.65
N ASP A 42 11.83 5.93 -7.45
CA ASP A 42 12.63 5.95 -6.23
C ASP A 42 12.81 4.52 -5.71
N SER A 43 14.07 4.11 -5.49
CA SER A 43 14.39 2.76 -5.02
C SER A 43 13.84 2.44 -3.62
N ARG A 44 13.41 3.47 -2.87
CA ARG A 44 12.81 3.32 -1.55
C ARG A 44 11.31 3.10 -1.60
N SER A 45 10.74 3.03 -2.79
CA SER A 45 9.30 2.80 -3.00
C SER A 45 9.09 1.61 -3.92
N ALA A 46 8.08 0.81 -3.64
CA ALA A 46 7.66 -0.27 -4.52
C ALA A 46 6.13 -0.30 -4.54
N PHE A 47 5.58 -0.23 -5.74
CA PHE A 47 4.15 -0.40 -5.97
C PHE A 47 3.95 -1.82 -6.47
N LEU A 48 3.29 -2.65 -5.68
CA LEU A 48 3.11 -4.07 -5.99
C LEU A 48 1.64 -4.36 -6.28
N ALA A 49 1.39 -5.27 -7.21
CA ALA A 49 0.05 -5.68 -7.57
C ALA A 49 -0.08 -7.20 -7.55
N ALA A 50 -1.26 -7.67 -7.17
CA ALA A 50 -1.67 -9.04 -7.37
C ALA A 50 -2.50 -9.10 -8.65
N GLU A 51 -2.06 -9.90 -9.62
CA GLU A 51 -2.66 -9.98 -10.94
C GLU A 51 -3.06 -11.41 -11.26
N GLU A 52 -4.20 -11.55 -11.90
CA GLU A 52 -4.68 -12.85 -12.36
C GLU A 52 -5.40 -12.68 -13.69
N GLY A 53 -4.93 -13.40 -14.70
CA GLY A 53 -5.54 -13.33 -16.04
C GLY A 53 -5.54 -11.92 -16.63
N GLY A 54 -4.53 -11.11 -16.35
CA GLY A 54 -4.43 -9.73 -16.84
C GLY A 54 -5.22 -8.72 -16.02
N THR A 55 -5.92 -9.15 -14.96
CA THR A 55 -6.71 -8.27 -14.11
C THR A 55 -5.98 -8.06 -12.78
N ILE A 56 -5.88 -6.80 -12.35
CA ILE A 56 -5.30 -6.46 -11.06
C ILE A 56 -6.39 -6.62 -9.98
N LEU A 57 -6.13 -7.49 -9.02
CA LEU A 57 -7.04 -7.81 -7.92
C LEU A 57 -6.78 -6.96 -6.69
N GLY A 58 -5.57 -6.45 -6.54
CA GLY A 58 -5.19 -5.64 -5.39
C GLY A 58 -3.82 -5.02 -5.58
N VAL A 59 -3.54 -4.02 -4.77
CA VAL A 59 -2.29 -3.26 -4.81
C VAL A 59 -1.84 -2.92 -3.39
N VAL A 60 -0.54 -2.67 -3.25
CA VAL A 60 0.06 -2.19 -2.00
C VAL A 60 1.26 -1.32 -2.34
N VAL A 61 1.54 -0.33 -1.52
CA VAL A 61 2.75 0.49 -1.65
C VAL A 61 3.64 0.24 -0.44
N ALA A 62 4.87 -0.17 -0.70
CA ALA A 62 5.90 -0.35 0.31
C ALA A 62 6.93 0.76 0.16
N THR A 63 7.21 1.48 1.25
CA THR A 63 8.19 2.56 1.26
C THR A 63 9.09 2.42 2.46
N HIS A 64 10.23 3.13 2.46
CA HIS A 64 11.08 3.20 3.65
C HIS A 64 11.87 4.51 3.70
N ASP A 65 12.29 4.85 4.90
CA ASP A 65 13.11 6.04 5.17
C ASP A 65 14.56 5.68 5.54
N GLY A 66 14.97 4.46 5.25
CA GLY A 66 16.28 3.91 5.64
C GLY A 66 16.31 3.30 7.04
N ARG A 67 15.28 3.52 7.86
CA ARG A 67 15.19 3.02 9.23
C ARG A 67 14.01 2.08 9.45
N LYS A 68 12.83 2.46 8.97
CA LYS A 68 11.61 1.67 9.05
C LYS A 68 11.01 1.50 7.66
N GLY A 69 10.45 0.33 7.43
CA GLY A 69 9.61 0.08 6.28
C GLY A 69 8.16 0.41 6.61
N TRP A 70 7.43 0.85 5.59
CA TRP A 70 6.03 1.22 5.71
C TRP A 70 5.21 0.51 4.66
N ILE A 71 4.09 -0.05 5.07
CA ILE A 71 3.09 -0.61 4.16
C ILE A 71 1.93 0.37 4.12
N ASN A 72 1.65 0.84 2.90
CA ASN A 72 0.64 1.87 2.67
C ASN A 72 -0.30 1.45 1.55
N ARG A 73 -1.49 2.02 1.56
CA ARG A 73 -2.43 1.99 0.44
C ARG A 73 -2.71 0.57 -0.05
N LEU A 74 -2.88 -0.33 0.91
CA LEU A 74 -3.31 -1.69 0.63
C LEU A 74 -4.79 -1.65 0.21
N ALA A 75 -5.08 -2.10 -0.99
CA ALA A 75 -6.43 -2.08 -1.54
C ALA A 75 -6.69 -3.35 -2.32
N VAL A 76 -7.82 -3.97 -2.09
CA VAL A 76 -8.26 -5.18 -2.82
C VAL A 76 -9.65 -4.90 -3.38
N VAL A 77 -9.85 -5.18 -4.66
CA VAL A 77 -11.17 -4.99 -5.27
C VAL A 77 -12.22 -5.86 -4.57
N PRO A 78 -13.48 -5.40 -4.47
CA PRO A 78 -14.48 -6.11 -3.65
C PRO A 78 -14.66 -7.58 -4.00
N HIS A 79 -14.69 -7.92 -5.27
CA HIS A 79 -14.94 -9.31 -5.71
C HIS A 79 -13.76 -10.24 -5.45
N ALA A 80 -12.58 -9.72 -5.11
CA ALA A 80 -11.39 -10.51 -4.81
C ALA A 80 -11.08 -10.58 -3.32
N ARG A 81 -11.94 -10.01 -2.47
CA ARG A 81 -11.77 -10.06 -1.01
C ARG A 81 -11.96 -11.48 -0.49
N ARG A 82 -11.33 -11.79 0.65
CA ARG A 82 -11.37 -13.10 1.30
C ARG A 82 -10.74 -14.24 0.51
N LEU A 83 -9.91 -13.90 -0.49
CA LEU A 83 -9.16 -14.87 -1.29
C LEU A 83 -7.66 -14.88 -0.95
N GLY A 84 -7.27 -14.21 0.13
CA GLY A 84 -5.87 -14.15 0.53
C GLY A 84 -5.03 -13.14 -0.25
N VAL A 85 -5.64 -12.29 -1.07
CA VAL A 85 -4.92 -11.30 -1.90
C VAL A 85 -4.17 -10.30 -1.03
N ALA A 86 -4.83 -9.75 0.00
CA ALA A 86 -4.20 -8.77 0.90
C ALA A 86 -3.01 -9.37 1.63
N ALA A 87 -3.16 -10.58 2.18
CA ALA A 87 -2.07 -11.26 2.88
C ALA A 87 -0.88 -11.52 1.96
N SER A 88 -1.14 -11.92 0.71
CA SER A 88 -0.08 -12.14 -0.28
C SER A 88 0.66 -10.85 -0.64
N LEU A 89 -0.07 -9.73 -0.77
CA LEU A 89 0.53 -8.43 -1.03
C LEU A 89 1.38 -7.96 0.14
N VAL A 90 0.90 -8.11 1.37
CA VAL A 90 1.68 -7.74 2.56
C VAL A 90 2.94 -8.59 2.64
N ALA A 91 2.85 -9.89 2.41
CA ALA A 91 4.02 -10.78 2.44
C ALA A 91 5.06 -10.34 1.39
N ALA A 92 4.62 -9.98 0.18
CA ALA A 92 5.53 -9.52 -0.87
C ALA A 92 6.17 -8.17 -0.50
N ALA A 93 5.42 -7.26 0.11
CA ALA A 93 5.95 -5.99 0.58
C ALA A 93 6.99 -6.20 1.69
N GLU A 94 6.69 -7.08 2.63
CA GLU A 94 7.64 -7.43 3.71
C GLU A 94 8.94 -8.01 3.15
N GLU A 95 8.82 -8.91 2.19
CA GLU A 95 9.98 -9.51 1.55
C GLU A 95 10.84 -8.46 0.85
N ARG A 96 10.21 -7.54 0.12
CA ARG A 96 10.92 -6.45 -0.56
C ARG A 96 11.66 -5.56 0.45
N LEU A 97 11.00 -5.17 1.53
CA LEU A 97 11.60 -4.31 2.56
C LEU A 97 12.71 -5.05 3.33
N ALA A 98 12.51 -6.31 3.67
CA ALA A 98 13.51 -7.12 4.35
C ALA A 98 14.77 -7.28 3.49
N ALA A 99 14.61 -7.46 2.19
CA ALA A 99 15.72 -7.56 1.25
C ALA A 99 16.54 -6.26 1.18
N GLN A 100 15.95 -5.13 1.50
CA GLN A 100 16.62 -3.83 1.57
C GLN A 100 17.21 -3.53 2.95
N GLY A 101 17.15 -4.50 3.88
CA GLY A 101 17.74 -4.38 5.21
C GLY A 101 16.84 -3.82 6.29
N LEU A 102 15.58 -3.53 6.00
CA LEU A 102 14.65 -2.99 6.98
C LEU A 102 14.23 -4.11 7.95
N ARG A 103 14.29 -3.83 9.25
CA ARG A 103 13.98 -4.80 10.31
C ARG A 103 12.72 -4.46 11.09
N ILE A 104 12.16 -3.28 10.87
CA ILE A 104 10.88 -2.85 11.43
C ILE A 104 10.00 -2.47 10.26
N ILE A 105 8.81 -3.06 10.21
CA ILE A 105 7.81 -2.76 9.20
C ILE A 105 6.55 -2.32 9.92
N ALA A 106 6.02 -1.18 9.55
CA ALA A 106 4.89 -0.55 10.22
C ALA A 106 3.81 -0.15 9.22
N CYS A 107 2.62 0.09 9.70
CA CYS A 107 1.54 0.66 8.91
C CYS A 107 0.67 1.54 9.81
N LEU A 108 -0.05 2.46 9.19
CA LEU A 108 -1.02 3.32 9.85
C LEU A 108 -2.41 2.87 9.41
N ILE A 109 -3.26 2.54 10.37
CA ILE A 109 -4.61 2.05 10.10
C ILE A 109 -5.58 2.91 10.86
N GLU A 110 -6.61 3.40 10.17
CA GLU A 110 -7.67 4.15 10.83
C GLU A 110 -8.44 3.25 11.81
N THR A 111 -8.80 3.80 12.96
CA THR A 111 -9.41 3.01 14.04
C THR A 111 -10.72 2.34 13.66
N GLU A 112 -11.47 2.91 12.71
CA GLU A 112 -12.72 2.34 12.22
C GLU A 112 -12.54 1.31 11.11
N ASN A 113 -11.32 1.11 10.61
CA ASN A 113 -11.04 0.11 9.57
C ASN A 113 -10.81 -1.25 10.23
N SER A 114 -11.89 -1.89 10.68
CA SER A 114 -11.82 -3.15 11.39
C SER A 114 -11.23 -4.29 10.55
N ALA A 115 -11.46 -4.29 9.25
CA ALA A 115 -10.93 -5.32 8.37
C ALA A 115 -9.41 -5.30 8.33
N SER A 116 -8.81 -4.11 8.16
CA SER A 116 -7.34 -3.97 8.18
C SER A 116 -6.76 -4.23 9.56
N LEU A 117 -7.41 -3.77 10.63
CA LEU A 117 -6.96 -4.05 11.99
C LEU A 117 -6.88 -5.57 12.24
N SER A 118 -7.90 -6.31 11.84
CA SER A 118 -7.93 -7.76 11.99
C SER A 118 -6.87 -8.45 11.12
N LEU A 119 -6.70 -8.00 9.88
CA LEU A 119 -5.71 -8.56 8.96
C LEU A 119 -4.30 -8.42 9.54
N PHE A 120 -3.91 -7.22 9.92
CA PHE A 120 -2.55 -6.98 10.40
C PHE A 120 -2.29 -7.65 11.75
N ALA A 121 -3.29 -7.73 12.63
CA ALA A 121 -3.17 -8.51 13.85
C ALA A 121 -2.90 -9.98 13.54
N ALA A 122 -3.62 -10.56 12.59
CA ALA A 122 -3.43 -11.95 12.16
C ALA A 122 -2.06 -12.18 11.53
N LEU A 123 -1.48 -11.15 10.90
CA LEU A 123 -0.16 -11.22 10.29
C LEU A 123 0.99 -10.95 11.28
N GLY A 124 0.69 -10.76 12.55
CA GLY A 124 1.70 -10.60 13.58
C GLY A 124 2.10 -9.17 13.90
N TYR A 125 1.35 -8.18 13.40
CA TYR A 125 1.61 -6.79 13.73
C TYR A 125 1.06 -6.44 15.10
N ALA A 126 1.89 -5.82 15.93
CA ALA A 126 1.49 -5.37 17.26
C ALA A 126 0.89 -3.96 17.17
N ARG A 127 -0.29 -3.78 17.74
CA ARG A 127 -0.92 -2.47 17.82
C ARG A 127 -0.26 -1.65 18.96
N LEU A 128 0.16 -0.43 18.65
CA LEU A 128 0.81 0.47 19.58
C LEU A 128 -0.14 1.62 19.95
N ASP A 129 -0.88 1.45 21.04
CA ASP A 129 -1.90 2.41 21.46
C ASP A 129 -1.32 3.62 22.21
N ASP A 130 -0.04 3.60 22.55
CA ASP A 130 0.65 4.69 23.25
C ASP A 130 1.30 5.70 22.30
N ILE A 131 1.13 5.52 20.99
CA ILE A 131 1.68 6.42 19.96
C ILE A 131 0.54 7.11 19.24
N VAL A 132 0.64 8.42 19.08
CA VAL A 132 -0.37 9.22 18.40
C VAL A 132 0.24 9.81 17.13
N TYR A 133 -0.41 9.56 16.03
CA TYR A 133 -0.01 10.12 14.73
C TYR A 133 -0.37 11.59 14.67
N HIS A 134 0.62 12.44 14.35
CA HIS A 134 0.42 13.87 14.15
C HIS A 134 0.80 14.23 12.73
N ALA A 135 -0.06 14.94 12.03
CA ALA A 135 0.17 15.36 10.66
C ALA A 135 -0.17 16.84 10.50
N LYS A 136 0.58 17.53 9.65
CA LYS A 136 0.30 18.91 9.27
C LYS A 136 0.25 18.99 7.74
N ARG A 137 -0.85 19.47 7.21
CA ARG A 137 -1.00 19.69 5.77
C ARG A 137 -0.54 21.10 5.44
N LEU A 138 0.45 21.22 4.58
CA LEU A 138 0.96 22.51 4.12
C LEU A 138 0.15 23.05 2.94
N ASP A 139 -0.67 22.20 2.34
CA ASP A 139 -1.46 22.47 1.15
C ASP A 139 -2.78 21.69 1.29
N PRO A 140 -3.95 22.30 0.98
CA PRO A 140 -5.23 21.60 1.09
C PRO A 140 -5.35 20.37 0.19
N ASP A 141 -4.57 20.32 -0.90
CA ASP A 141 -4.58 19.16 -1.81
C ASP A 141 -3.56 18.07 -1.42
N ALA A 142 -2.82 18.30 -0.39
CA ALA A 142 -1.82 17.34 0.08
C ALA A 142 -2.46 16.03 0.54
#